data_2b8e8bc6403db9c1801a8d23f26809f6
#
_entry.id   2b8e8bc6403db9c1801a8d23f26809f6
#
_cell.length_a   1.000
_cell.length_b   1.000
_cell.length_c   1.000
_cell.angle_alpha   90.00
_cell.angle_beta   90.00
_cell.angle_gamma   90.00
#
_symmetry.space_group_name_H-M   'P 1'
#
loop_
_entity.id
_entity.type
_entity.pdbx_description
1 polymer ?
#
loop_
_entity_poly.entity_id
_entity_poly.type
_entity_poly.pdbx_seq_one_letter_code
_entity_poly.pdbx_strand_id
1 'polypeptide(L)'
;MTVYVDDMHRYAMGQFGRMKMSHMIADSEEELHAMADKIGVARHWYQGDHYDIAISKRTLAIANGAVAVTLKQLACMSALQKRGLPMGPPETAIERRLALTCTSGRGQ
;
A
#
# COMPACT_ATOMS: atom_id res chain seq x y z
N MET A 1 6.10 10.81 7.44
CA MET A 1 4.98 9.95 7.84
C MET A 1 3.92 10.03 6.77
N THR A 2 3.70 8.92 6.08
CA THR A 2 2.97 8.96 4.83
C THR A 2 2.07 7.75 4.67
N VAL A 3 0.90 7.99 4.07
CA VAL A 3 -0.02 6.95 3.65
C VAL A 3 0.09 6.82 2.13
N TYR A 4 0.07 5.59 1.63
CA TYR A 4 0.20 5.30 0.20
C TYR A 4 -1.00 4.52 -0.30
N VAL A 5 -1.46 4.84 -1.50
CA VAL A 5 -2.55 4.11 -2.17
C VAL A 5 -2.09 3.70 -3.56
N ASP A 6 -2.42 2.47 -3.96
CA ASP A 6 -1.98 1.97 -5.26
C ASP A 6 -3.03 2.12 -6.35
N ASP A 7 -2.72 1.60 -7.53
CA ASP A 7 -3.60 1.64 -8.68
C ASP A 7 -4.19 0.26 -9.03
N MET A 8 -4.32 -0.63 -8.03
CA MET A 8 -4.89 -1.96 -8.24
C MET A 8 -6.26 -1.90 -8.92
N HIS A 9 -7.03 -0.83 -8.65
CA HIS A 9 -8.35 -0.63 -9.24
C HIS A 9 -8.35 -0.62 -10.78
N ARG A 10 -7.18 -0.42 -11.40
CA ARG A 10 -7.03 -0.41 -12.86
C ARG A 10 -6.93 -1.82 -13.45
N TYR A 11 -6.79 -2.82 -12.60
CA TYR A 11 -6.53 -4.21 -13.02
C TYR A 11 -7.68 -5.12 -12.61
N ALA A 12 -7.81 -6.26 -13.30
CA ALA A 12 -8.85 -7.22 -13.01
C ALA A 12 -8.82 -7.70 -11.55
N MET A 13 -7.62 -7.83 -10.97
CA MET A 13 -7.48 -8.28 -9.59
C MET A 13 -8.08 -7.30 -8.57
N GLY A 14 -8.28 -6.04 -8.96
CA GLY A 14 -8.90 -5.03 -8.10
C GLY A 14 -10.43 -4.99 -8.21
N GLN A 15 -11.01 -5.86 -9.02
CA GLN A 15 -12.44 -5.88 -9.26
C GLN A 15 -13.13 -6.81 -8.27
N PHE A 16 -13.99 -6.27 -7.42
CA PHE A 16 -14.79 -7.03 -6.46
C PHE A 16 -16.27 -6.77 -6.75
N GLY A 17 -16.90 -7.68 -7.52
CA GLY A 17 -18.26 -7.46 -8.00
C GLY A 17 -18.31 -6.20 -8.86
N ARG A 18 -19.07 -5.19 -8.44
CA ARG A 18 -19.17 -3.91 -9.14
C ARG A 18 -18.19 -2.88 -8.64
N MET A 19 -17.42 -3.20 -7.59
CA MET A 19 -16.50 -2.25 -6.97
C MET A 19 -15.10 -2.47 -7.49
N LYS A 20 -14.40 -1.37 -7.69
CA LYS A 20 -12.98 -1.38 -8.02
C LYS A 20 -12.22 -0.94 -6.79
N MET A 21 -11.26 -1.74 -6.37
CA MET A 21 -10.55 -1.58 -5.11
C MET A 21 -9.07 -1.30 -5.32
N SER A 22 -8.48 -0.65 -4.35
CA SER A 22 -7.04 -0.41 -4.28
C SER A 22 -6.56 -0.68 -2.86
N HIS A 23 -5.25 -0.93 -2.72
CA HIS A 23 -4.64 -1.10 -1.40
C HIS A 23 -4.26 0.25 -0.82
N MET A 24 -4.32 0.34 0.51
CA MET A 24 -3.82 1.49 1.26
C MET A 24 -2.91 0.97 2.36
N ILE A 25 -1.69 1.50 2.40
CA ILE A 25 -0.70 1.19 3.44
C ILE A 25 -0.13 2.50 4.00
N ALA A 26 0.62 2.40 5.08
CA ALA A 26 1.27 3.57 5.68
C ALA A 26 2.58 3.17 6.35
N ASP A 27 3.40 4.17 6.66
CA ASP A 27 4.65 3.95 7.38
C ASP A 27 4.43 3.34 8.76
N SER A 28 3.30 3.67 9.40
CA SER A 28 2.93 3.10 10.69
C SER A 28 1.46 2.69 10.69
N GLU A 29 1.15 1.75 11.56
CA GLU A 29 -0.23 1.29 11.75
C GLU A 29 -1.13 2.42 12.23
N GLU A 30 -0.60 3.27 13.12
CA GLU A 30 -1.34 4.42 13.63
C GLU A 30 -1.79 5.37 12.51
N GLU A 31 -0.88 5.67 11.59
CA GLU A 31 -1.20 6.54 10.45
C GLU A 31 -2.22 5.90 9.54
N LEU A 32 -2.09 4.60 9.32
CA LEU A 32 -3.01 3.87 8.47
C LEU A 32 -4.43 3.93 9.03
N HIS A 33 -4.58 3.65 10.32
CA HIS A 33 -5.89 3.69 10.96
C HIS A 33 -6.45 5.11 11.02
N ALA A 34 -5.61 6.09 11.24
CA ALA A 34 -6.04 7.49 11.25
C ALA A 34 -6.59 7.91 9.90
N MET A 35 -5.94 7.50 8.82
CA MET A 35 -6.43 7.79 7.47
C MET A 35 -7.75 7.04 7.21
N ALA A 36 -7.83 5.77 7.60
CA ALA A 36 -9.06 4.99 7.43
C ALA A 36 -10.25 5.66 8.12
N ASP A 37 -10.04 6.14 9.35
CA ASP A 37 -11.07 6.86 10.08
C ASP A 37 -11.47 8.14 9.35
N LYS A 38 -10.48 8.87 8.86
CA LYS A 38 -10.70 10.15 8.17
C LYS A 38 -11.52 9.99 6.90
N ILE A 39 -11.32 8.91 6.17
CA ILE A 39 -12.04 8.66 4.92
C ILE A 39 -13.28 7.80 5.09
N GLY A 40 -13.60 7.40 6.32
CA GLY A 40 -14.81 6.65 6.62
C GLY A 40 -14.74 5.16 6.30
N VAL A 41 -13.57 4.55 6.43
CA VAL A 41 -13.40 3.11 6.26
C VAL A 41 -13.33 2.46 7.64
N ALA A 42 -14.20 1.49 7.89
CA ALA A 42 -14.30 0.83 9.19
C ALA A 42 -13.08 -0.02 9.49
N ARG A 43 -12.71 -0.05 10.77
CA ARG A 43 -11.55 -0.80 11.25
C ARG A 43 -11.61 -2.28 10.93
N HIS A 44 -12.79 -2.87 10.85
CA HIS A 44 -12.91 -4.30 10.56
C HIS A 44 -12.44 -4.68 9.15
N TRP A 45 -12.26 -3.71 8.26
CA TRP A 45 -11.70 -3.96 6.94
C TRP A 45 -10.19 -4.05 6.93
N TYR A 46 -9.55 -3.78 8.07
CA TYR A 46 -8.10 -3.88 8.21
C TYR A 46 -7.67 -5.35 8.06
N GLN A 47 -6.69 -5.59 7.21
CA GLN A 47 -6.24 -6.95 6.89
C GLN A 47 -4.85 -7.26 7.45
N GLY A 48 -4.48 -6.63 8.53
CA GLY A 48 -3.23 -6.91 9.23
C GLY A 48 -2.07 -6.01 8.85
N ASP A 49 -2.04 -5.55 7.61
CA ASP A 49 -0.99 -4.65 7.13
C ASP A 49 -1.51 -3.61 6.13
N HIS A 50 -2.75 -3.75 5.71
CA HIS A 50 -3.32 -2.84 4.71
C HIS A 50 -4.84 -2.81 4.81
N TYR A 51 -5.43 -1.84 4.11
CA TYR A 51 -6.87 -1.80 3.84
C TYR A 51 -7.08 -1.95 2.35
N ASP A 52 -8.16 -2.64 1.97
CA ASP A 52 -8.67 -2.58 0.60
C ASP A 52 -9.74 -1.50 0.59
N ILE A 53 -9.60 -0.51 -0.27
CA ILE A 53 -10.50 0.64 -0.31
C ILE A 53 -11.08 0.84 -1.71
N ALA A 54 -12.31 1.30 -1.77
CA ALA A 54 -12.97 1.62 -3.04
C ALA A 54 -12.35 2.89 -3.65
N ILE A 55 -12.55 3.07 -4.97
CA ILE A 55 -12.00 4.24 -5.68
C ILE A 55 -12.44 5.55 -5.01
N SER A 56 -13.69 5.66 -4.57
CA SER A 56 -14.17 6.87 -3.90
C SER A 56 -13.39 7.17 -2.63
N LYS A 57 -13.03 6.14 -1.87
CA LYS A 57 -12.22 6.30 -0.66
C LYS A 57 -10.77 6.62 -1.00
N ARG A 58 -10.25 6.05 -2.08
CA ARG A 58 -8.92 6.35 -2.57
C ARG A 58 -8.81 7.85 -2.92
N THR A 59 -9.81 8.38 -3.59
CA THR A 59 -9.84 9.81 -3.95
C THR A 59 -9.81 10.67 -2.68
N LEU A 60 -10.59 10.29 -1.65
CA LEU A 60 -10.59 11.00 -0.38
C LEU A 60 -9.23 10.90 0.32
N ALA A 61 -8.60 9.73 0.29
CA ALA A 61 -7.28 9.54 0.89
C ALA A 61 -6.26 10.47 0.26
N ILE A 62 -6.24 10.54 -1.08
CA ILE A 62 -5.32 11.43 -1.81
C ILE A 62 -5.60 12.89 -1.43
N ALA A 63 -6.87 13.28 -1.35
CA ALA A 63 -7.24 14.64 -0.93
C ALA A 63 -6.76 14.95 0.49
N ASN A 64 -6.55 13.93 1.32
CA ASN A 64 -6.06 14.08 2.69
C ASN A 64 -4.56 13.78 2.82
N GLY A 65 -3.83 13.79 1.71
CA GLY A 65 -2.39 13.69 1.74
C GLY A 65 -1.78 12.34 1.39
N ALA A 66 -2.58 11.34 1.07
CA ALA A 66 -2.04 10.05 0.64
C ALA A 66 -1.33 10.19 -0.69
N VAL A 67 -0.27 9.43 -0.88
CA VAL A 67 0.54 9.45 -2.09
C VAL A 67 0.12 8.30 -3.00
N ALA A 68 -0.18 8.60 -4.25
CA ALA A 68 -0.53 7.59 -5.25
C ALA A 68 0.74 6.90 -5.76
N VAL A 69 0.73 5.58 -5.74
CA VAL A 69 1.85 4.77 -6.24
C VAL A 69 1.30 3.65 -7.12
N THR A 70 2.17 2.94 -7.83
CA THR A 70 1.74 1.80 -8.62
C THR A 70 1.55 0.58 -7.75
N LEU A 71 0.77 -0.37 -8.22
CA LEU A 71 0.56 -1.65 -7.54
C LEU A 71 1.91 -2.32 -7.22
N LYS A 72 2.82 -2.33 -8.18
CA LYS A 72 4.13 -2.96 -7.99
C LYS A 72 4.97 -2.25 -6.96
N GLN A 73 4.97 -0.91 -6.97
CA GLN A 73 5.67 -0.13 -5.96
C GLN A 73 5.14 -0.44 -4.57
N LEU A 74 3.83 -0.44 -4.40
CA LEU A 74 3.22 -0.70 -3.11
C LEU A 74 3.52 -2.10 -2.62
N ALA A 75 3.45 -3.09 -3.51
CA ALA A 75 3.76 -4.48 -3.16
C ALA A 75 5.20 -4.60 -2.64
N CYS A 76 6.14 -3.92 -3.30
CA CYS A 76 7.55 -3.92 -2.88
C CYS A 76 7.73 -3.20 -1.54
N MET A 77 7.06 -2.07 -1.35
CA MET A 77 7.11 -1.32 -0.09
C MET A 77 6.58 -2.16 1.07
N SER A 78 5.46 -2.84 0.86
CA SER A 78 4.86 -3.71 1.85
C SER A 78 5.78 -4.88 2.20
N ALA A 79 6.42 -5.47 1.18
CA ALA A 79 7.37 -6.57 1.40
C ALA A 79 8.58 -6.13 2.22
N LEU A 80 9.09 -4.93 1.99
CA LEU A 80 10.18 -4.37 2.79
C LEU A 80 9.74 -4.17 4.24
N GLN A 81 8.55 -3.61 4.43
CA GLN A 81 8.00 -3.37 5.76
C GLN A 81 7.85 -4.68 6.55
N LYS A 82 7.39 -5.73 5.92
CA LYS A 82 7.23 -7.04 6.55
C LYS A 82 8.55 -7.64 7.02
N ARG A 83 9.66 -7.21 6.43
CA ARG A 83 11.00 -7.62 6.83
C ARG A 83 11.60 -6.72 7.90
N GLY A 84 10.84 -5.77 8.40
CA GLY A 84 11.32 -4.81 9.38
C GLY A 84 12.18 -3.71 8.80
N LEU A 85 12.16 -3.55 7.48
CA LEU A 85 12.94 -2.52 6.79
C LEU A 85 12.06 -1.31 6.49
N PRO A 86 12.66 -0.12 6.37
CA PRO A 86 11.88 1.07 5.97
C PRO A 86 11.26 0.87 4.60
N MET A 87 10.03 1.31 4.41
CA MET A 87 9.41 1.31 3.09
C MET A 87 10.13 2.26 2.15
N GLY A 88 10.62 3.36 2.67
CA GLY A 88 11.38 4.34 1.92
C GLY A 88 10.59 4.97 0.78
N PRO A 89 11.27 5.68 -0.13
CA PRO A 89 10.57 6.34 -1.24
C PRO A 89 10.05 5.31 -2.25
N PRO A 90 8.83 5.52 -2.78
CA PRO A 90 8.25 4.59 -3.75
C PRO A 90 9.11 4.41 -5.00
N GLU A 91 9.81 5.46 -5.42
CA GLU A 91 10.59 5.48 -6.65
C GLU A 91 11.70 4.42 -6.67
N THR A 92 12.20 4.05 -5.49
CA THR A 92 13.30 3.08 -5.38
C THR A 92 12.87 1.75 -4.77
N ALA A 93 11.59 1.59 -4.45
CA ALA A 93 11.08 0.42 -3.74
C ALA A 93 11.33 -0.88 -4.50
N ILE A 94 11.11 -0.88 -5.80
CA ILE A 94 11.29 -2.06 -6.64
C ILE A 94 12.76 -2.46 -6.65
N GLU A 95 13.66 -1.50 -6.86
CA GLU A 95 15.09 -1.76 -6.87
C GLU A 95 15.58 -2.31 -5.54
N ARG A 96 15.13 -1.71 -4.44
CA ARG A 96 15.55 -2.15 -3.10
C ARG A 96 15.06 -3.56 -2.80
N ARG A 97 13.85 -3.88 -3.22
CA ARG A 97 13.29 -5.21 -3.05
C ARG A 97 14.06 -6.24 -3.88
N LEU A 98 14.37 -5.91 -5.12
CA LEU A 98 15.14 -6.78 -6.01
C LEU A 98 16.56 -6.99 -5.48
N ALA A 99 17.17 -5.97 -4.93
CA ALA A 99 18.52 -6.08 -4.35
C ALA A 99 18.55 -7.10 -3.22
N LEU A 100 17.52 -7.13 -2.37
CA LEU A 100 17.40 -8.12 -1.30
C LEU A 100 17.24 -9.53 -1.87
N THR A 101 16.42 -9.67 -2.90
CA THR A 101 16.18 -10.95 -3.54
C THR A 101 17.46 -11.48 -4.16
N CYS A 102 18.20 -10.63 -4.88
CA CYS A 102 19.47 -10.99 -5.50
C CYS A 102 20.49 -11.41 -4.44
N THR A 103 20.59 -10.66 -3.35
CA THR A 103 21.50 -10.96 -2.26
C THR A 103 21.17 -12.31 -1.66
N SER A 104 19.89 -12.56 -1.41
CA SER A 104 19.44 -13.86 -0.89
C SER A 104 19.80 -14.99 -1.85
N GLY A 105 19.55 -14.77 -3.15
CA GLY A 105 19.85 -15.77 -4.15
C GLY A 105 21.32 -16.12 -4.23
N ARG A 106 22.17 -15.15 -4.02
CA ARG A 106 23.62 -15.38 -4.08
C ARG A 106 24.20 -15.92 -2.79
N GLY A 107 23.41 -15.86 -1.74
CA GLY A 107 23.84 -16.35 -0.43
C GLY A 107 23.89 -17.86 -0.32
N GLN A 108 23.60 -18.53 -1.39
CA GLN A 108 23.61 -20.00 -1.37
C GLN A 108 24.89 -20.63 -1.76
#